data_b51efe008633d750015becb958443247
#
_entry.id   b51efe008633d750015becb958443247
#
_cell.length_a   1.000
_cell.length_b   1.000
_cell.length_c   1.000
_cell.angle_alpha   90.00
_cell.angle_beta   90.00
_cell.angle_gamma   90.00
#
_symmetry.space_group_name_H-M   'P 1'
#
loop_
_entity.id
_entity.type
_entity.pdbx_description
1 polymer ?
#
loop_
_entity_poly.entity_id
_entity_poly.type
_entity_poly.pdbx_seq_one_letter_code
_entity_poly.pdbx_strand_id
1 'polypeptide(L)'
;RDTAIRGIIFMDSQIDHTTGLLMLREGCPHEIYCSDMVYEDLTTGFPLFRMLEHWNGGINRNSIPLNGDTFTIPSIDEIEFRAIPVKGKAPPYSPHRNDPHTGDNIGIQVIDTKSNKTLFYSPGLGEPTEDTINLMSQSDCLLVDGTFWEEGEMSKVGLGDKKAADMGHLPQSGDGGMIELLRPMDKPRKVLIHINNTNPILDEDSIERETLDKENI
;
A
#
# COMPACT_ATOMS: atom_id res chain seq x y z
N ARG A 1 -23.07 15.95 6.47
CA ARG A 1 -22.02 14.94 6.36
C ARG A 1 -20.95 15.22 7.42
N ASP A 2 -20.79 14.31 8.34
CA ASP A 2 -20.00 14.58 9.54
C ASP A 2 -18.58 13.95 9.46
N THR A 3 -17.96 14.02 8.27
CA THR A 3 -16.62 13.47 8.03
C THR A 3 -15.72 14.48 7.31
N ALA A 4 -14.47 14.55 7.71
CA ALA A 4 -13.42 15.30 7.03
C ALA A 4 -12.82 14.56 5.82
N ILE A 5 -13.18 13.28 5.59
CA ILE A 5 -12.67 12.48 4.46
C ILE A 5 -13.13 13.12 3.15
N ARG A 6 -12.17 13.45 2.28
CA ARG A 6 -12.39 14.04 0.95
C ARG A 6 -12.27 13.01 -0.16
N GLY A 7 -11.47 11.98 0.03
CA GLY A 7 -11.26 10.88 -0.90
C GLY A 7 -10.63 9.70 -0.20
N ILE A 8 -10.81 8.53 -0.75
CA ILE A 8 -10.20 7.27 -0.29
C ILE A 8 -9.49 6.67 -1.49
N ILE A 9 -8.20 6.43 -1.36
CA ILE A 9 -7.37 5.82 -2.41
C ILE A 9 -7.12 4.37 -2.02
N PHE A 10 -7.49 3.42 -2.90
CA PHE A 10 -7.18 2.02 -2.72
C PHE A 10 -5.90 1.65 -3.46
N MET A 11 -4.94 1.07 -2.73
CA MET A 11 -3.68 0.58 -3.28
C MET A 11 -3.84 -0.76 -3.99
N ASP A 12 -4.74 -1.57 -3.51
CA ASP A 12 -5.10 -2.91 -3.98
C ASP A 12 -6.53 -3.25 -3.53
N SER A 13 -6.96 -4.47 -3.79
CA SER A 13 -8.29 -4.96 -3.44
C SER A 13 -8.28 -5.98 -2.28
N GLN A 14 -7.17 -6.15 -1.54
CA GLN A 14 -7.12 -7.10 -0.43
C GLN A 14 -8.21 -6.81 0.61
N ILE A 15 -8.78 -7.89 1.18
CA ILE A 15 -9.97 -7.80 2.03
C ILE A 15 -9.73 -6.95 3.29
N ASP A 16 -8.60 -7.11 3.92
CA ASP A 16 -8.17 -6.38 5.11
C ASP A 16 -7.84 -4.89 4.80
N HIS A 17 -7.50 -4.56 3.57
CA HIS A 17 -7.26 -3.18 3.12
C HIS A 17 -8.57 -2.45 2.74
N THR A 18 -9.63 -3.18 2.40
CA THR A 18 -10.83 -2.59 1.80
C THR A 18 -12.07 -2.64 2.69
N THR A 19 -12.20 -3.66 3.58
CA THR A 19 -13.40 -3.84 4.41
C THR A 19 -13.67 -2.72 5.39
N GLY A 20 -12.65 -1.94 5.76
CA GLY A 20 -12.82 -0.74 6.58
C GLY A 20 -13.82 0.27 6.00
N LEU A 21 -14.02 0.26 4.67
CA LEU A 21 -15.01 1.10 4.00
C LEU A 21 -16.45 0.83 4.49
N LEU A 22 -16.76 -0.40 4.92
CA LEU A 22 -18.06 -0.75 5.50
C LEU A 22 -18.39 0.05 6.75
N MET A 23 -17.39 0.40 7.53
CA MET A 23 -17.58 1.22 8.74
C MET A 23 -17.91 2.67 8.41
N LEU A 24 -17.64 3.10 7.18
CA LEU A 24 -17.89 4.45 6.69
C LEU A 24 -19.22 4.56 5.90
N ARG A 25 -19.97 3.48 5.74
CA ARG A 25 -21.17 3.40 4.88
C ARG A 25 -22.20 4.49 5.13
N GLU A 26 -22.40 4.90 6.38
CA GLU A 26 -23.37 5.95 6.74
C GLU A 26 -22.97 7.33 6.17
N GLY A 27 -21.70 7.50 5.82
CA GLY A 27 -21.19 8.71 5.18
C GLY A 27 -21.26 8.70 3.65
N CYS A 28 -21.78 7.65 3.02
CA CYS A 28 -21.91 7.57 1.55
C CYS A 28 -22.72 8.73 0.96
N PRO A 29 -22.46 9.10 -0.32
CA PRO A 29 -21.42 8.54 -1.18
C PRO A 29 -20.02 9.02 -0.80
N HIS A 30 -19.02 8.15 -0.97
CA HIS A 30 -17.61 8.51 -0.82
C HIS A 30 -16.93 8.63 -2.18
N GLU A 31 -15.98 9.58 -2.30
CA GLU A 31 -15.09 9.68 -3.45
C GLU A 31 -14.02 8.58 -3.34
N ILE A 32 -14.03 7.61 -4.24
CA ILE A 32 -13.12 6.48 -4.27
C ILE A 32 -12.18 6.62 -5.47
N TYR A 33 -10.89 6.53 -5.21
CA TYR A 33 -9.84 6.55 -6.21
C TYR A 33 -9.19 5.15 -6.25
N CYS A 34 -9.28 4.48 -7.38
CA CYS A 34 -8.69 3.15 -7.56
C CYS A 34 -8.41 2.86 -9.04
N SER A 35 -7.54 1.89 -9.30
CA SER A 35 -7.32 1.36 -10.64
C SER A 35 -8.57 0.64 -11.18
N ASP A 36 -8.56 0.34 -12.48
CA ASP A 36 -9.64 -0.42 -13.10
C ASP A 36 -9.68 -1.86 -12.57
N MET A 37 -8.53 -2.45 -12.27
CA MET A 37 -8.42 -3.80 -11.71
C MET A 37 -9.01 -3.89 -10.32
N VAL A 38 -8.65 -2.96 -9.42
CA VAL A 38 -9.22 -2.88 -8.07
C VAL A 38 -10.74 -2.65 -8.13
N TYR A 39 -11.21 -1.82 -9.05
CA TYR A 39 -12.64 -1.60 -9.22
C TYR A 39 -13.38 -2.86 -9.67
N GLU A 40 -12.81 -3.61 -10.62
CA GLU A 40 -13.39 -4.88 -11.08
C GLU A 40 -13.47 -5.88 -9.94
N ASP A 41 -12.39 -6.08 -9.19
CA ASP A 41 -12.36 -6.97 -8.03
C ASP A 41 -13.45 -6.64 -7.02
N LEU A 42 -13.59 -5.35 -6.67
CA LEU A 42 -14.53 -4.87 -5.65
C LEU A 42 -15.97 -4.71 -6.17
N THR A 43 -16.22 -5.02 -7.44
CA THR A 43 -17.57 -5.08 -8.03
C THR A 43 -17.96 -6.49 -8.46
N THR A 44 -17.03 -7.43 -8.58
CA THR A 44 -17.27 -8.80 -9.05
C THR A 44 -16.92 -9.84 -8.01
N GLY A 45 -15.64 -10.13 -7.79
CA GLY A 45 -15.18 -11.20 -6.90
C GLY A 45 -15.47 -10.94 -5.43
N PHE A 46 -15.32 -9.69 -5.00
CA PHE A 46 -15.77 -9.18 -3.69
C PHE A 46 -16.63 -7.93 -3.90
N PRO A 47 -17.96 -8.06 -4.09
CA PRO A 47 -18.81 -6.97 -4.56
C PRO A 47 -19.09 -5.91 -3.49
N LEU A 48 -18.05 -5.41 -2.81
CA LEU A 48 -18.12 -4.40 -1.77
C LEU A 48 -18.80 -3.11 -2.25
N PHE A 49 -18.44 -2.62 -3.45
CA PHE A 49 -18.98 -1.39 -3.99
C PHE A 49 -20.45 -1.51 -4.32
N ARG A 50 -20.88 -2.66 -4.88
CA ARG A 50 -22.31 -2.91 -5.15
C ARG A 50 -23.14 -2.98 -3.87
N MET A 51 -22.59 -3.57 -2.82
CA MET A 51 -23.27 -3.63 -1.53
C MET A 51 -23.48 -2.21 -0.96
N LEU A 52 -22.51 -1.32 -1.12
CA LEU A 52 -22.59 0.05 -0.63
C LEU A 52 -23.62 0.92 -1.37
N GLU A 53 -24.05 0.54 -2.58
CA GLU A 53 -25.11 1.24 -3.32
C GLU A 53 -26.42 1.36 -2.53
N HIS A 54 -26.63 0.49 -1.53
CA HIS A 54 -27.78 0.54 -0.62
C HIS A 54 -27.71 1.70 0.39
N TRP A 55 -26.58 2.42 0.48
CA TRP A 55 -26.39 3.58 1.35
C TRP A 55 -26.14 4.84 0.53
N ASN A 56 -27.18 5.68 0.36
CA ASN A 56 -27.10 6.98 -0.33
C ASN A 56 -26.40 6.97 -1.70
N GLY A 57 -26.50 5.86 -2.45
CA GLY A 57 -25.87 5.72 -3.77
C GLY A 57 -24.44 5.20 -3.74
N GLY A 58 -23.90 4.82 -2.58
CA GLY A 58 -22.65 4.07 -2.48
C GLY A 58 -21.39 4.90 -2.65
N ILE A 59 -20.74 4.78 -3.78
CA ILE A 59 -19.46 5.42 -4.06
C ILE A 59 -19.49 6.21 -5.36
N ASN A 60 -18.66 7.25 -5.43
CA ASN A 60 -18.30 7.93 -6.68
C ASN A 60 -16.91 7.44 -7.09
N ARG A 61 -16.83 6.69 -8.17
CA ARG A 61 -15.59 6.16 -8.67
C ARG A 61 -14.80 7.22 -9.44
N ASN A 62 -13.51 7.34 -9.11
CA ASN A 62 -12.51 8.11 -9.84
C ASN A 62 -11.39 7.14 -10.26
N SER A 63 -11.22 6.92 -11.57
CA SER A 63 -10.14 6.06 -12.09
C SER A 63 -8.79 6.74 -11.91
N ILE A 64 -7.80 5.99 -11.41
CA ILE A 64 -6.43 6.48 -11.22
C ILE A 64 -5.64 6.27 -12.52
N PRO A 65 -4.95 7.31 -13.05
CA PRO A 65 -4.05 7.15 -14.19
C PRO A 65 -2.82 6.32 -13.79
N LEU A 66 -2.46 5.34 -14.62
CA LEU A 66 -1.29 4.47 -14.43
C LEU A 66 -0.15 4.77 -15.41
N ASN A 67 -0.28 5.84 -16.19
CA ASN A 67 0.67 6.28 -17.22
C ASN A 67 1.74 7.26 -16.70
N GLY A 68 1.79 7.49 -15.38
CA GLY A 68 2.71 8.43 -14.73
C GLY A 68 2.14 9.84 -14.54
N ASP A 69 0.94 10.13 -15.04
CA ASP A 69 0.27 11.40 -14.80
C ASP A 69 -0.12 11.54 -13.32
N THR A 70 -0.21 12.80 -12.86
CA THR A 70 -0.73 13.11 -11.52
C THR A 70 -2.25 13.27 -11.56
N PHE A 71 -2.88 13.09 -10.41
CA PHE A 71 -4.28 13.44 -10.17
C PHE A 71 -4.42 14.21 -8.86
N THR A 72 -5.56 14.89 -8.69
CA THR A 72 -5.89 15.67 -7.51
C THR A 72 -7.19 15.18 -6.88
N ILE A 73 -7.37 15.47 -5.60
CA ILE A 73 -8.61 15.22 -4.88
C ILE A 73 -9.26 16.57 -4.57
N PRO A 74 -10.50 16.83 -4.99
CA PRO A 74 -11.18 18.10 -4.74
C PRO A 74 -11.16 18.49 -3.26
N SER A 75 -10.89 19.77 -2.98
CA SER A 75 -10.75 20.34 -1.63
C SER A 75 -9.52 19.85 -0.85
N ILE A 76 -8.53 19.28 -1.54
CA ILE A 76 -7.17 19.10 -1.03
C ILE A 76 -6.26 19.92 -1.93
N ASP A 77 -6.08 21.17 -1.56
CA ASP A 77 -5.30 22.11 -2.35
C ASP A 77 -3.79 21.84 -2.17
N GLU A 78 -3.01 22.18 -3.19
CA GLU A 78 -1.54 22.10 -3.19
C GLU A 78 -0.97 20.67 -3.05
N ILE A 79 -1.80 19.61 -3.14
CA ILE A 79 -1.38 18.21 -3.13
C ILE A 79 -1.76 17.53 -4.44
N GLU A 80 -0.77 16.92 -5.05
CA GLU A 80 -0.95 16.01 -6.19
C GLU A 80 -0.58 14.58 -5.80
N PHE A 81 -1.20 13.63 -6.47
CA PHE A 81 -0.98 12.20 -6.29
C PHE A 81 -0.54 11.59 -7.61
N ARG A 82 0.42 10.67 -7.55
CA ARG A 82 0.85 9.86 -8.69
C ARG A 82 0.85 8.39 -8.30
N ALA A 83 0.14 7.57 -9.07
CA ALA A 83 0.16 6.13 -8.89
C ALA A 83 1.43 5.53 -9.51
N ILE A 84 2.03 4.61 -8.77
CA ILE A 84 3.20 3.85 -9.17
C ILE A 84 2.79 2.38 -9.19
N PRO A 85 2.61 1.74 -10.34
CA PRO A 85 2.34 0.32 -10.40
C PRO A 85 3.46 -0.47 -9.71
N VAL A 86 3.07 -1.36 -8.81
CA VAL A 86 4.01 -2.27 -8.14
C VAL A 86 3.64 -3.71 -8.46
N LYS A 87 4.64 -4.59 -8.50
CA LYS A 87 4.40 -6.01 -8.72
C LYS A 87 3.71 -6.62 -7.51
N GLY A 88 2.70 -7.40 -7.74
CA GLY A 88 1.94 -8.10 -6.73
C GLY A 88 0.89 -9.00 -7.37
N LYS A 89 0.26 -9.81 -6.54
CA LYS A 89 -0.85 -10.67 -6.98
C LYS A 89 -2.16 -10.04 -6.52
N ALA A 90 -3.17 -10.07 -7.38
CA ALA A 90 -4.53 -9.77 -7.00
C ALA A 90 -5.02 -10.75 -5.90
N PRO A 91 -6.03 -10.41 -5.10
CA PRO A 91 -6.53 -11.27 -4.03
C PRO A 91 -7.13 -12.59 -4.59
N PRO A 92 -7.32 -13.63 -3.73
CA PRO A 92 -7.82 -14.93 -4.17
C PRO A 92 -9.17 -14.92 -4.89
N TYR A 93 -10.00 -13.93 -4.62
CA TYR A 93 -11.33 -13.78 -5.23
C TYR A 93 -11.32 -12.96 -6.53
N SER A 94 -10.16 -12.38 -6.90
CA SER A 94 -10.02 -11.65 -8.15
C SER A 94 -10.12 -12.60 -9.34
N PRO A 95 -10.81 -12.23 -10.43
CA PRO A 95 -10.77 -12.96 -11.69
C PRO A 95 -9.35 -13.00 -12.28
N HIS A 96 -8.47 -12.08 -11.86
CA HIS A 96 -7.09 -11.95 -12.34
C HIS A 96 -6.04 -12.59 -11.40
N ARG A 97 -6.45 -13.36 -10.41
CA ARG A 97 -5.53 -13.96 -9.42
C ARG A 97 -4.33 -14.66 -10.02
N ASN A 98 -4.52 -15.37 -11.14
CA ASN A 98 -3.48 -16.14 -11.82
C ASN A 98 -2.97 -15.48 -13.10
N ASP A 99 -3.40 -14.26 -13.37
CA ASP A 99 -3.03 -13.46 -14.54
C ASP A 99 -2.83 -11.99 -14.07
N PRO A 100 -1.69 -11.68 -13.44
CA PRO A 100 -1.45 -10.36 -12.86
C PRO A 100 -1.46 -9.24 -13.88
N HIS A 101 -2.17 -8.16 -13.59
CA HIS A 101 -2.29 -6.98 -14.42
C HIS A 101 -1.65 -5.75 -13.77
N THR A 102 -1.21 -4.82 -14.62
CA THR A 102 -0.81 -3.49 -14.16
C THR A 102 -1.99 -2.82 -13.47
N GLY A 103 -1.83 -2.43 -12.21
CA GLY A 103 -2.87 -1.82 -11.42
C GLY A 103 -3.59 -2.75 -10.44
N ASP A 104 -3.27 -4.06 -10.41
CA ASP A 104 -3.69 -4.93 -9.31
C ASP A 104 -3.16 -4.42 -7.96
N ASN A 105 -1.96 -3.86 -7.99
CA ASN A 105 -1.30 -3.25 -6.83
C ASN A 105 -0.60 -1.95 -7.27
N ILE A 106 -0.70 -0.92 -6.45
CA ILE A 106 -0.04 0.37 -6.66
C ILE A 106 0.60 0.88 -5.37
N GLY A 107 1.66 1.66 -5.52
CA GLY A 107 2.08 2.63 -4.52
C GLY A 107 1.58 4.02 -4.91
N ILE A 108 1.64 4.97 -3.99
CA ILE A 108 1.27 6.37 -4.24
C ILE A 108 2.44 7.28 -3.88
N GLN A 109 2.83 8.13 -4.83
CA GLN A 109 3.62 9.32 -4.54
C GLN A 109 2.66 10.48 -4.23
N VAL A 110 2.82 11.08 -3.05
CA VAL A 110 2.13 12.31 -2.64
C VAL A 110 3.11 13.46 -2.82
N ILE A 111 2.69 14.52 -3.50
CA ILE A 111 3.51 15.66 -3.89
C ILE A 111 2.88 16.93 -3.32
N ASP A 112 3.57 17.59 -2.40
CA ASP A 112 3.23 18.94 -1.98
C ASP A 112 3.80 19.93 -3.00
N THR A 113 2.94 20.51 -3.81
CA THR A 113 3.33 21.43 -4.91
C THR A 113 3.85 22.76 -4.41
N LYS A 114 3.58 23.12 -3.16
CA LYS A 114 4.06 24.36 -2.56
C LYS A 114 5.48 24.24 -2.02
N SER A 115 5.78 23.18 -1.30
CA SER A 115 7.10 22.91 -0.72
C SER A 115 7.99 22.08 -1.62
N ASN A 116 7.45 21.45 -2.66
CA ASN A 116 8.08 20.42 -3.50
C ASN A 116 8.56 19.20 -2.70
N LYS A 117 7.95 18.95 -1.53
CA LYS A 117 8.20 17.75 -0.72
C LYS A 117 7.38 16.59 -1.23
N THR A 118 7.97 15.40 -1.15
CA THR A 118 7.34 14.18 -1.64
C THR A 118 7.35 13.09 -0.59
N LEU A 119 6.26 12.32 -0.56
CA LEU A 119 6.13 11.10 0.24
C LEU A 119 5.81 9.95 -0.72
N PHE A 120 6.48 8.82 -0.54
CA PHE A 120 6.10 7.57 -1.20
C PHE A 120 5.46 6.62 -0.19
N TYR A 121 4.27 6.14 -0.53
CA TYR A 121 3.48 5.20 0.27
C TYR A 121 3.27 3.91 -0.51
N SER A 122 3.71 2.77 0.03
CA SER A 122 3.50 1.44 -0.55
C SER A 122 3.45 0.40 0.55
N PRO A 123 2.26 0.00 1.03
CA PRO A 123 2.11 -0.98 2.10
C PRO A 123 2.47 -2.40 1.68
N GLY A 124 2.40 -2.72 0.39
CA GLY A 124 2.87 -3.96 -0.21
C GLY A 124 3.95 -3.65 -1.24
N LEU A 125 5.16 -4.19 -1.05
CA LEU A 125 6.30 -3.96 -1.95
C LEU A 125 7.19 -5.22 -2.00
N GLY A 126 6.73 -6.25 -2.73
CA GLY A 126 7.45 -7.52 -2.81
C GLY A 126 8.67 -7.49 -3.74
N GLU A 127 8.56 -6.84 -4.89
CA GLU A 127 9.60 -6.78 -5.92
C GLU A 127 9.74 -5.34 -6.46
N PRO A 128 10.48 -4.45 -5.78
CA PRO A 128 10.69 -3.09 -6.27
C PRO A 128 11.52 -3.10 -7.55
N THR A 129 11.08 -2.31 -8.55
CA THR A 129 11.82 -2.09 -9.80
C THR A 129 12.89 -1.01 -9.59
N GLU A 130 13.85 -0.89 -10.53
CA GLU A 130 14.84 0.20 -10.52
C GLU A 130 14.17 1.58 -10.48
N ASP A 131 13.10 1.78 -11.23
CA ASP A 131 12.34 3.03 -11.23
C ASP A 131 11.70 3.32 -9.88
N THR A 132 11.14 2.28 -9.23
CA THR A 132 10.59 2.40 -7.86
C THR A 132 11.69 2.74 -6.85
N ILE A 133 12.83 2.09 -6.93
CA ILE A 133 13.99 2.35 -6.06
C ILE A 133 14.51 3.79 -6.24
N ASN A 134 14.62 4.24 -7.49
CA ASN A 134 15.01 5.62 -7.80
C ASN A 134 14.00 6.64 -7.24
N LEU A 135 12.70 6.37 -7.39
CA LEU A 135 11.66 7.23 -6.82
C LEU A 135 11.75 7.27 -5.29
N MET A 136 11.94 6.12 -4.65
CA MET A 136 12.11 6.03 -3.20
C MET A 136 13.31 6.87 -2.74
N SER A 137 14.46 6.73 -3.38
CA SER A 137 15.69 7.45 -3.00
C SER A 137 15.58 8.98 -3.15
N GLN A 138 14.72 9.43 -4.06
CA GLN A 138 14.47 10.85 -4.31
C GLN A 138 13.34 11.45 -3.44
N SER A 139 12.55 10.62 -2.79
CA SER A 139 11.46 11.06 -1.89
C SER A 139 12.01 11.72 -0.63
N ASP A 140 11.19 12.54 0.04
CA ASP A 140 11.53 13.14 1.34
C ASP A 140 11.09 12.24 2.51
N CYS A 141 10.07 11.41 2.29
CA CYS A 141 9.58 10.44 3.27
C CYS A 141 9.12 9.17 2.57
N LEU A 142 9.38 8.03 3.20
CA LEU A 142 8.92 6.71 2.80
C LEU A 142 8.02 6.14 3.87
N LEU A 143 6.85 5.67 3.47
CA LEU A 143 5.98 4.78 4.23
C LEU A 143 5.88 3.48 3.43
N VAL A 144 6.72 2.51 3.74
CA VAL A 144 6.90 1.31 2.91
C VAL A 144 6.70 0.04 3.70
N ASP A 145 6.55 -1.04 2.97
CA ASP A 145 6.26 -2.39 3.46
C ASP A 145 7.25 -2.84 4.55
N GLY A 146 6.71 -3.21 5.68
CA GLY A 146 7.43 -3.77 6.83
C GLY A 146 6.75 -5.01 7.38
N THR A 147 6.00 -5.74 6.54
CA THR A 147 5.10 -6.80 6.99
C THR A 147 5.84 -7.89 7.76
N PHE A 148 6.91 -8.43 7.21
CA PHE A 148 7.65 -9.55 7.80
C PHE A 148 9.10 -9.18 8.05
N TRP A 149 9.63 -9.67 9.17
CA TRP A 149 11.06 -9.58 9.46
C TRP A 149 11.89 -10.46 8.52
N GLU A 150 11.43 -11.70 8.28
CA GLU A 150 12.13 -12.68 7.47
C GLU A 150 11.18 -13.53 6.61
N GLU A 151 11.72 -14.20 5.59
CA GLU A 151 10.96 -15.02 4.65
C GLU A 151 10.12 -16.11 5.30
N GLY A 152 10.60 -16.76 6.34
CA GLY A 152 9.99 -17.92 7.00
C GLY A 152 9.23 -17.59 8.29
N GLU A 153 8.95 -16.33 8.57
CA GLU A 153 8.36 -15.87 9.84
C GLU A 153 7.10 -16.64 10.22
N MET A 154 6.17 -16.83 9.28
CA MET A 154 4.91 -17.55 9.53
C MET A 154 5.13 -19.01 9.93
N SER A 155 6.10 -19.70 9.30
CA SER A 155 6.43 -21.09 9.61
C SER A 155 7.04 -21.23 11.00
N LYS A 156 7.89 -20.28 11.41
CA LYS A 156 8.55 -20.30 12.72
C LYS A 156 7.55 -20.20 13.87
N VAL A 157 6.45 -19.47 13.67
CA VAL A 157 5.39 -19.32 14.67
C VAL A 157 4.24 -20.31 14.49
N GLY A 158 4.34 -21.27 13.55
CA GLY A 158 3.36 -22.32 13.34
C GLY A 158 2.04 -21.88 12.72
N LEU A 159 2.02 -20.73 12.02
CA LEU A 159 0.82 -20.16 11.39
C LEU A 159 0.69 -20.46 9.88
N GLY A 160 1.56 -21.31 9.35
CA GLY A 160 1.52 -21.75 7.94
C GLY A 160 2.90 -21.74 7.30
N ASP A 161 2.96 -22.24 6.05
CA ASP A 161 4.23 -22.44 5.33
C ASP A 161 4.50 -21.37 4.25
N LYS A 162 3.63 -20.36 4.13
CA LYS A 162 3.82 -19.28 3.16
C LYS A 162 4.99 -18.40 3.54
N LYS A 163 5.80 -18.10 2.55
CA LYS A 163 6.90 -17.13 2.65
C LYS A 163 6.39 -15.70 2.43
N ALA A 164 7.17 -14.72 2.88
CA ALA A 164 6.87 -13.30 2.64
C ALA A 164 6.65 -13.01 1.15
N ALA A 165 7.54 -13.49 0.28
CA ALA A 165 7.42 -13.33 -1.18
C ALA A 165 6.16 -13.98 -1.77
N ASP A 166 5.67 -15.11 -1.22
CA ASP A 166 4.43 -15.76 -1.67
C ASP A 166 3.21 -14.87 -1.42
N MET A 167 3.30 -14.00 -0.42
CA MET A 167 2.27 -13.06 -0.01
C MET A 167 2.43 -11.65 -0.61
N GLY A 168 3.51 -11.43 -1.39
CA GLY A 168 3.75 -10.16 -2.09
C GLY A 168 4.55 -9.14 -1.28
N HIS A 169 5.31 -9.59 -0.27
CA HIS A 169 6.09 -8.74 0.63
C HIS A 169 7.59 -9.03 0.53
N LEU A 170 8.39 -7.96 0.55
CA LEU A 170 9.82 -8.06 0.73
C LEU A 170 10.13 -8.16 2.24
N PRO A 171 10.84 -9.20 2.71
CA PRO A 171 11.21 -9.27 4.12
C PRO A 171 12.13 -8.12 4.52
N GLN A 172 12.09 -7.72 5.77
CA GLN A 172 12.92 -6.61 6.27
C GLN A 172 14.40 -7.00 6.31
N SER A 173 14.70 -8.20 6.78
CA SER A 173 16.05 -8.71 6.97
C SER A 173 16.48 -9.69 5.86
N GLY A 174 17.76 -10.06 5.87
CA GLY A 174 18.37 -10.99 4.91
C GLY A 174 18.88 -10.31 3.66
N ASP A 175 19.55 -11.11 2.83
CA ASP A 175 20.15 -10.65 1.57
C ASP A 175 19.06 -10.13 0.62
N GLY A 176 19.21 -8.90 0.16
CA GLY A 176 18.23 -8.23 -0.71
C GLY A 176 16.96 -7.78 0.00
N GLY A 177 16.91 -7.83 1.33
CA GLY A 177 15.75 -7.37 2.12
C GLY A 177 15.60 -5.85 2.16
N MET A 178 14.48 -5.40 2.75
CA MET A 178 14.10 -3.98 2.81
C MET A 178 15.18 -3.12 3.49
N ILE A 179 15.83 -3.62 4.55
CA ILE A 179 16.90 -2.89 5.25
C ILE A 179 18.07 -2.62 4.30
N GLU A 180 18.51 -3.63 3.54
CA GLU A 180 19.60 -3.44 2.57
C GLU A 180 19.20 -2.48 1.45
N LEU A 181 17.96 -2.54 1.00
CA LEU A 181 17.41 -1.63 0.00
C LEU A 181 17.39 -0.18 0.49
N LEU A 182 17.01 0.03 1.74
CA LEU A 182 16.87 1.38 2.33
C LEU A 182 18.20 1.97 2.80
N ARG A 183 19.19 1.14 3.14
CA ARG A 183 20.48 1.58 3.71
C ARG A 183 21.20 2.66 2.88
N PRO A 184 21.31 2.57 1.54
CA PRO A 184 21.99 3.58 0.72
C PRO A 184 21.17 4.86 0.51
N MET A 185 19.94 4.94 1.00
CA MET A 185 19.07 6.09 0.79
C MET A 185 19.23 7.10 1.92
N ASP A 186 20.08 8.13 1.74
CA ASP A 186 20.35 9.13 2.77
C ASP A 186 19.26 10.21 2.88
N LYS A 187 18.58 10.52 1.79
CA LYS A 187 17.63 11.63 1.74
C LYS A 187 16.32 11.37 2.51
N PRO A 188 15.62 10.23 2.30
CA PRO A 188 14.29 10.07 2.86
C PRO A 188 14.30 9.76 4.36
N ARG A 189 13.30 10.30 5.08
CA ARG A 189 12.86 9.69 6.33
C ARG A 189 12.22 8.34 6.00
N LYS A 190 12.67 7.28 6.63
CA LYS A 190 12.23 5.90 6.39
C LYS A 190 11.29 5.46 7.50
N VAL A 191 10.13 4.93 7.14
CA VAL A 191 9.15 4.39 8.10
C VAL A 191 8.58 3.11 7.52
N LEU A 192 8.72 2.03 8.25
CA LEU A 192 8.07 0.76 7.94
C LEU A 192 6.62 0.79 8.43
N ILE A 193 5.73 0.34 7.59
CA ILE A 193 4.29 0.25 7.85
C ILE A 193 3.79 -1.16 7.54
N HIS A 194 2.50 -1.43 7.75
CA HIS A 194 1.88 -2.72 7.44
C HIS A 194 2.53 -3.88 8.21
N ILE A 195 2.87 -3.67 9.47
CA ILE A 195 3.60 -4.63 10.30
C ILE A 195 2.66 -5.79 10.68
N ASN A 196 3.05 -7.03 10.34
CA ASN A 196 2.30 -8.20 10.77
C ASN A 196 2.46 -8.42 12.29
N ASN A 197 1.43 -8.96 12.92
CA ASN A 197 1.44 -9.23 14.37
C ASN A 197 2.41 -10.33 14.80
N THR A 198 3.01 -11.06 13.86
CA THR A 198 4.09 -12.01 14.10
C THR A 198 5.48 -11.40 14.07
N ASN A 199 5.59 -10.16 13.59
CA ASN A 199 6.86 -9.51 13.37
C ASN A 199 7.53 -9.12 14.71
N PRO A 200 8.77 -9.57 14.96
CA PRO A 200 9.46 -9.34 16.22
C PRO A 200 9.73 -7.86 16.53
N ILE A 201 9.70 -6.96 15.53
CA ILE A 201 9.91 -5.52 15.77
C ILE A 201 8.79 -4.87 16.61
N LEU A 202 7.67 -5.56 16.82
CA LEU A 202 6.59 -5.10 17.71
C LEU A 202 6.99 -5.16 19.20
N ASP A 203 7.98 -5.96 19.53
CA ASP A 203 8.65 -5.93 20.83
C ASP A 203 9.73 -4.83 20.79
N GLU A 204 9.54 -3.77 21.57
CA GLU A 204 10.43 -2.61 21.62
C GLU A 204 11.84 -2.97 22.13
N ASP A 205 11.98 -4.08 22.88
CA ASP A 205 13.23 -4.55 23.46
C ASP A 205 13.91 -5.63 22.57
N SER A 206 13.35 -5.93 21.39
CA SER A 206 13.90 -6.95 20.48
C SER A 206 15.20 -6.48 19.80
N ILE A 207 16.06 -7.46 19.44
CA ILE A 207 17.27 -7.22 18.64
C ILE A 207 16.91 -6.70 17.25
N GLU A 208 15.79 -7.13 16.73
CA GLU A 208 15.24 -6.72 15.45
C GLU A 208 14.88 -5.23 15.47
N ARG A 209 14.23 -4.76 16.54
CA ARG A 209 13.93 -3.34 16.73
C ARG A 209 15.21 -2.51 16.88
N GLU A 210 16.16 -2.97 17.69
CA GLU A 210 17.47 -2.32 17.83
C GLU A 210 18.21 -2.21 16.48
N THR A 211 18.03 -3.21 15.60
CA THR A 211 18.60 -3.19 14.25
C THR A 211 18.03 -2.07 13.39
N LEU A 212 16.70 -1.87 13.41
CA LEU A 212 16.05 -0.77 12.68
C LEU A 212 16.55 0.60 13.17
N ASP A 213 16.66 0.76 14.48
CA ASP A 213 17.12 2.02 15.09
C ASP A 213 18.58 2.36 14.64
N LYS A 214 19.45 1.36 14.54
CA LYS A 214 20.84 1.53 14.03
C LYS A 214 20.89 1.93 12.56
N GLU A 215 19.91 1.48 11.77
CA GLU A 215 19.80 1.79 10.33
C GLU A 215 18.99 3.08 10.05
N ASN A 216 18.55 3.80 11.09
CA ASN A 216 17.67 4.97 11.00
C ASN A 216 16.38 4.69 10.20
N ILE A 217 15.71 3.58 10.52
CA ILE A 217 14.45 3.13 9.93
C ILE A 217 13.34 3.15 10.98
#